data_1e50ce8191693fab195bade393ba9fd2
#
_entry.id   1e50ce8191693fab195bade393ba9fd2
#
_cell.length_a   1.000
_cell.length_b   1.000
_cell.length_c   1.000
_cell.angle_alpha   90.00
_cell.angle_beta   90.00
_cell.angle_gamma   90.00
#
_symmetry.space_group_name_H-M   'P 1'
#
loop_
_entity.id
_entity.type
_entity.pdbx_description
1 polymer ?
#
loop_
_entity_poly.entity_id
_entity_poly.type
_entity_poly.pdbx_seq_one_letter_code
_entity_poly.pdbx_strand_id
1 'polypeptide(L)'
;YYRDIKDRLSRLAPFLQFDQDPYLVISEGKLFWIADAYTVSNRYPYAEQFGGINYIRNSVKAIVDAYNGDVRLYIADEKDPLIQTWARIFPGMFKPLSELSADLRAHLAYPKDIFTIQTQVYSTYHMDQPQVFYNKEDQWEGASVAEQKETRPMEPYHNIMKLPGEQQEEYIRSEEHTSELQ
;
A
#
# COMPACT_ATOMS: atom_id res chain seq x y z
N TYR A 1 15.61 -23.09 2.05
CA TYR A 1 14.87 -22.48 0.93
C TYR A 1 13.61 -21.81 1.48
N TYR A 2 13.55 -20.50 1.50
CA TYR A 2 12.36 -19.73 1.90
C TYR A 2 11.41 -19.67 0.71
N ARG A 3 10.34 -20.47 0.75
CA ARG A 3 9.33 -20.53 -0.32
C ARG A 3 8.23 -19.48 -0.12
N ASP A 4 7.94 -19.16 1.13
CA ASP A 4 7.04 -18.08 1.46
C ASP A 4 7.64 -16.73 1.02
N ILE A 5 6.84 -15.91 0.32
CA ILE A 5 7.29 -14.65 -0.26
C ILE A 5 7.57 -13.63 0.83
N LYS A 6 6.72 -13.54 1.84
CA LYS A 6 6.88 -12.59 2.94
C LYS A 6 8.14 -12.89 3.73
N ASP A 7 8.39 -14.15 4.04
CA ASP A 7 9.63 -14.60 4.70
C ASP A 7 10.86 -14.28 3.86
N ARG A 8 10.78 -14.53 2.55
CA ARG A 8 11.89 -14.27 1.63
C ARG A 8 12.23 -12.78 1.57
N LEU A 9 11.21 -11.94 1.37
CA LEU A 9 11.36 -10.50 1.26
C LEU A 9 11.88 -9.87 2.57
N SER A 10 11.30 -10.26 3.70
CA SER A 10 11.71 -9.75 5.01
C SER A 10 13.16 -10.12 5.37
N ARG A 11 13.67 -11.26 4.88
CA ARG A 11 15.07 -11.63 5.08
C ARG A 11 16.01 -10.93 4.13
N LEU A 12 15.56 -10.64 2.90
CA LEU A 12 16.37 -9.91 1.91
C LEU A 12 16.53 -8.44 2.31
N ALA A 13 15.46 -7.80 2.76
CA ALA A 13 15.43 -6.39 3.12
C ALA A 13 14.73 -6.17 4.48
N PRO A 14 15.34 -6.56 5.60
CA PRO A 14 14.73 -6.49 6.93
C PRO A 14 14.51 -5.05 7.43
N PHE A 15 15.04 -4.06 6.74
CA PHE A 15 14.88 -2.64 7.01
C PHE A 15 13.66 -2.02 6.29
N LEU A 16 12.97 -2.80 5.44
CA LEU A 16 11.70 -2.42 4.82
C LEU A 16 10.54 -3.13 5.53
N GLN A 17 9.41 -2.46 5.59
CA GLN A 17 8.15 -3.08 5.99
C GLN A 17 7.36 -3.46 4.74
N PHE A 18 6.99 -4.73 4.60
CA PHE A 18 6.24 -5.22 3.45
C PHE A 18 4.75 -5.20 3.71
N ASP A 19 3.97 -4.84 2.67
CA ASP A 19 2.52 -4.91 2.68
C ASP A 19 2.05 -6.35 2.93
N GLN A 20 0.92 -6.48 3.63
CA GLN A 20 0.37 -7.79 3.98
C GLN A 20 -0.32 -8.50 2.80
N ASP A 21 -0.52 -7.81 1.69
CA ASP A 21 -1.29 -8.27 0.53
C ASP A 21 -0.43 -8.37 -0.75
N PRO A 22 0.58 -9.26 -0.82
CA PRO A 22 1.27 -9.55 -2.07
C PRO A 22 0.33 -10.23 -3.05
N TYR A 23 0.33 -9.81 -4.30
CA TYR A 23 -0.57 -10.32 -5.33
C TYR A 23 0.18 -10.92 -6.52
N LEU A 24 -0.45 -11.91 -7.17
CA LEU A 24 0.09 -12.62 -8.30
C LEU A 24 -0.42 -12.03 -9.62
N VAL A 25 0.47 -11.81 -10.56
CA VAL A 25 0.15 -11.31 -11.90
C VAL A 25 0.74 -12.19 -12.99
N ILE A 26 0.12 -12.15 -14.16
CA ILE A 26 0.64 -12.77 -15.38
C ILE A 26 1.20 -11.65 -16.25
N SER A 27 2.48 -11.71 -16.56
CA SER A 27 3.15 -10.78 -17.45
C SER A 27 3.97 -11.53 -18.48
N GLU A 28 3.76 -11.23 -19.76
CA GLU A 28 4.46 -11.90 -20.88
C GLU A 28 4.45 -13.43 -20.80
N GLY A 29 3.33 -14.01 -20.35
CA GLY A 29 3.14 -15.45 -20.20
C GLY A 29 3.87 -16.09 -19.01
N LYS A 30 4.39 -15.29 -18.09
CA LYS A 30 5.05 -15.71 -16.84
C LYS A 30 4.30 -15.20 -15.63
N LEU A 31 4.45 -15.91 -14.51
CA LEU A 31 3.87 -15.53 -13.22
C LEU A 31 4.88 -14.77 -12.39
N PHE A 32 4.44 -13.63 -11.86
CA PHE A 32 5.20 -12.80 -10.94
C PHE A 32 4.37 -12.45 -9.72
N TRP A 33 5.00 -12.46 -8.56
CA TRP A 33 4.44 -11.84 -7.39
C TRP A 33 4.87 -10.38 -7.31
N ILE A 34 3.94 -9.52 -6.99
CA ILE A 34 4.19 -8.12 -6.68
C ILE A 34 3.90 -7.90 -5.20
N ALA A 35 4.82 -7.28 -4.51
CA ALA A 35 4.65 -6.86 -3.13
C ALA A 35 5.10 -5.41 -2.97
N ASP A 36 4.31 -4.64 -2.24
CA ASP A 36 4.64 -3.28 -1.86
C ASP A 36 5.54 -3.28 -0.63
N ALA A 37 6.46 -2.33 -0.57
CA ALA A 37 7.33 -2.16 0.58
C ALA A 37 7.48 -0.70 0.97
N TYR A 38 7.48 -0.50 2.27
CA TYR A 38 7.47 0.80 2.91
C TYR A 38 8.80 1.09 3.59
N THR A 39 9.22 2.34 3.47
CA THR A 39 10.15 2.95 4.41
C THR A 39 9.36 3.54 5.56
N VAL A 40 9.78 3.26 6.77
CA VAL A 40 9.07 3.69 7.99
C VAL A 40 10.02 4.34 8.98
N SER A 41 9.49 5.24 9.80
CA SER A 41 10.19 5.83 10.93
C SER A 41 9.21 6.22 12.03
N ASN A 42 9.68 6.29 13.27
CA ASN A 42 8.94 6.83 14.41
C ASN A 42 9.53 8.15 14.91
N ARG A 43 10.41 8.79 14.11
CA ARG A 43 11.19 9.98 14.51
C ARG A 43 10.90 11.20 13.66
N TYR A 44 9.80 11.21 12.91
CA TYR A 44 9.40 12.40 12.17
C TYR A 44 8.88 13.47 13.14
N PRO A 45 9.43 14.69 13.12
CA PRO A 45 9.06 15.70 14.10
C PRO A 45 7.61 16.17 13.89
N TYR A 46 6.92 16.40 15.00
CA TYR A 46 5.55 16.95 15.06
C TYR A 46 4.45 16.13 14.34
N ALA A 47 4.73 14.88 14.01
CA ALA A 47 3.74 13.97 13.42
C ALA A 47 3.15 13.04 14.49
N GLU A 48 1.83 12.84 14.43
CA GLU A 48 1.13 11.89 15.28
C GLU A 48 1.61 10.45 14.99
N GLN A 49 1.68 9.63 16.04
CA GLN A 49 2.08 8.24 15.89
C GLN A 49 0.88 7.35 15.60
N PHE A 50 1.03 6.47 14.63
CA PHE A 50 0.08 5.44 14.28
C PHE A 50 0.76 4.07 14.33
N GLY A 51 0.30 3.18 15.21
CA GLY A 51 0.88 1.85 15.33
C GLY A 51 2.40 1.83 15.65
N GLY A 52 2.91 2.87 16.31
CA GLY A 52 4.33 2.99 16.66
C GLY A 52 5.22 3.61 15.57
N ILE A 53 4.65 4.02 14.45
CA ILE A 53 5.33 4.77 13.38
C ILE A 53 4.65 6.11 13.18
N ASN A 54 5.39 7.12 12.68
CA ASN A 54 4.86 8.42 12.32
C ASN A 54 5.37 8.93 10.96
N TYR A 55 6.00 8.03 10.22
CA TYR A 55 6.41 8.24 8.84
C TYR A 55 6.27 6.92 8.09
N ILE A 56 5.60 6.93 6.97
CA ILE A 56 5.48 5.79 6.06
C ILE A 56 5.42 6.29 4.62
N ARG A 57 6.19 5.63 3.74
CA ARG A 57 6.13 5.84 2.29
C ARG A 57 6.19 4.54 1.54
N ASN A 58 5.37 4.41 0.50
CA ASN A 58 5.43 3.29 -0.43
C ASN A 58 6.58 3.49 -1.44
N SER A 59 7.78 3.32 -0.96
CA SER A 59 9.00 3.68 -1.69
C SER A 59 9.55 2.58 -2.55
N VAL A 60 9.11 1.32 -2.37
CA VAL A 60 9.66 0.18 -3.09
C VAL A 60 8.56 -0.75 -3.59
N LYS A 61 8.72 -1.22 -4.84
CA LYS A 61 7.96 -2.33 -5.41
C LYS A 61 8.89 -3.54 -5.53
N ALA A 62 8.51 -4.64 -4.91
CA ALA A 62 9.23 -5.91 -5.01
C ALA A 62 8.55 -6.81 -6.05
N ILE A 63 9.30 -7.26 -7.05
CA ILE A 63 8.86 -8.20 -8.06
C ILE A 63 9.59 -9.52 -7.83
N VAL A 64 8.84 -10.60 -7.68
CA VAL A 64 9.38 -11.94 -7.43
C VAL A 64 8.93 -12.87 -8.55
N ASP A 65 9.89 -13.47 -9.24
CA ASP A 65 9.62 -14.52 -10.22
C ASP A 65 9.05 -15.76 -9.50
N ALA A 66 7.83 -16.18 -9.88
CA ALA A 66 7.14 -17.27 -9.21
C ALA A 66 7.77 -18.66 -9.46
N TYR A 67 8.62 -18.80 -10.47
CA TYR A 67 9.26 -20.07 -10.83
C TYR A 67 10.60 -20.26 -10.11
N ASN A 68 11.47 -19.28 -10.17
CA ASN A 68 12.83 -19.38 -9.63
C ASN A 68 13.01 -18.63 -8.31
N GLY A 69 12.07 -17.73 -7.99
CA GLY A 69 12.10 -16.93 -6.77
C GLY A 69 13.09 -15.76 -6.78
N ASP A 70 13.55 -15.33 -7.95
CA ASP A 70 14.37 -14.12 -8.10
C ASP A 70 13.59 -12.90 -7.62
N VAL A 71 14.24 -12.09 -6.80
CA VAL A 71 13.67 -10.87 -6.24
C VAL A 71 14.34 -9.66 -6.87
N ARG A 72 13.54 -8.72 -7.35
CA ARG A 72 13.97 -7.42 -7.86
C ARG A 72 13.24 -6.33 -7.13
N LEU A 73 13.98 -5.38 -6.57
CA LEU A 73 13.44 -4.24 -5.84
C LEU A 73 13.54 -2.98 -6.68
N TYR A 74 12.42 -2.30 -6.88
CA TYR A 74 12.32 -1.08 -7.67
C TYR A 74 11.95 0.10 -6.80
N ILE A 75 12.67 1.22 -6.94
CA ILE A 75 12.36 2.48 -6.24
C ILE A 75 11.15 3.11 -6.91
N ALA A 76 10.03 3.20 -6.17
CA ALA A 76 8.78 3.80 -6.62
C ALA A 76 8.68 5.28 -6.26
N ASP A 77 9.25 5.69 -5.13
CA ASP A 77 9.33 7.10 -4.71
C ASP A 77 10.78 7.55 -4.59
N GLU A 78 11.30 8.14 -5.66
CA GLU A 78 12.67 8.67 -5.70
C GLU A 78 12.89 9.88 -4.78
N LYS A 79 11.83 10.49 -4.26
CA LYS A 79 11.92 11.65 -3.36
C LYS A 79 12.03 11.24 -1.88
N ASP A 80 11.83 9.97 -1.57
CA ASP A 80 11.95 9.49 -0.20
C ASP A 80 13.42 9.47 0.27
N PRO A 81 13.79 10.25 1.29
CA PRO A 81 15.16 10.31 1.79
C PRO A 81 15.63 8.99 2.42
N LEU A 82 14.71 8.18 2.95
CA LEU A 82 15.07 6.90 3.56
C LEU A 82 15.48 5.90 2.50
N ILE A 83 14.71 5.75 1.41
CA ILE A 83 15.09 4.82 0.34
C ILE A 83 16.36 5.26 -0.37
N GLN A 84 16.57 6.58 -0.54
CA GLN A 84 17.82 7.11 -1.08
C GLN A 84 19.03 6.74 -0.21
N THR A 85 18.86 6.75 1.10
CA THR A 85 19.90 6.34 2.04
C THR A 85 20.19 4.85 1.92
N TRP A 86 19.15 4.01 1.91
CA TRP A 86 19.32 2.57 1.74
C TRP A 86 19.96 2.19 0.40
N ALA A 87 19.59 2.87 -0.68
CA ALA A 87 20.19 2.65 -2.00
C ALA A 87 21.70 2.98 -2.04
N ARG A 88 22.14 3.95 -1.24
CA ARG A 88 23.59 4.27 -1.10
C ARG A 88 24.31 3.26 -0.22
N ILE A 89 23.67 2.75 0.83
CA ILE A 89 24.24 1.72 1.72
C ILE A 89 24.38 0.39 0.99
N PHE A 90 23.41 0.03 0.14
CA PHE A 90 23.38 -1.23 -0.62
C PHE A 90 23.39 -0.97 -2.13
N PRO A 91 24.54 -0.61 -2.72
CA PRO A 91 24.65 -0.33 -4.14
C PRO A 91 24.23 -1.55 -4.99
N GLY A 92 23.36 -1.31 -5.99
CA GLY A 92 22.89 -2.37 -6.89
C GLY A 92 21.72 -3.21 -6.37
N MET A 93 21.29 -3.02 -5.13
CA MET A 93 20.13 -3.73 -4.58
C MET A 93 18.81 -3.23 -5.17
N PHE A 94 18.74 -1.94 -5.44
CA PHE A 94 17.55 -1.28 -5.95
C PHE A 94 17.73 -0.83 -7.39
N LYS A 95 16.66 -0.95 -8.17
CA LYS A 95 16.58 -0.45 -9.55
C LYS A 95 15.61 0.72 -9.64
N PRO A 96 15.78 1.64 -10.59
CA PRO A 96 14.78 2.65 -10.85
C PRO A 96 13.48 2.01 -11.40
N LEU A 97 12.32 2.56 -11.05
CA LEU A 97 11.02 2.06 -11.53
C LEU A 97 10.90 2.12 -13.07
N SER A 98 11.67 3.00 -13.71
CA SER A 98 11.74 3.10 -15.17
C SER A 98 12.25 1.83 -15.86
N GLU A 99 13.01 0.99 -15.17
CA GLU A 99 13.48 -0.31 -15.68
C GLU A 99 12.44 -1.42 -15.58
N LEU A 100 11.32 -1.19 -14.89
CA LEU A 100 10.21 -2.15 -14.85
C LEU A 100 9.51 -2.17 -16.20
N SER A 101 9.23 -3.38 -16.74
CA SER A 101 8.52 -3.52 -18.01
C SER A 101 7.17 -2.80 -17.99
N ALA A 102 6.74 -2.27 -19.12
CA ALA A 102 5.47 -1.55 -19.23
C ALA A 102 4.27 -2.43 -18.82
N ASP A 103 4.33 -3.71 -19.13
CA ASP A 103 3.30 -4.69 -18.80
C ASP A 103 3.21 -4.90 -17.27
N LEU A 104 4.33 -5.18 -16.59
CA LEU A 104 4.35 -5.27 -15.11
C LEU A 104 3.94 -3.97 -14.44
N ARG A 105 4.31 -2.82 -15.02
CA ARG A 105 3.92 -1.51 -14.49
C ARG A 105 2.41 -1.29 -14.53
N ALA A 106 1.74 -1.77 -15.58
CA ALA A 106 0.28 -1.70 -15.70
C ALA A 106 -0.47 -2.54 -14.64
N HIS A 107 0.21 -3.52 -14.03
CA HIS A 107 -0.34 -4.35 -12.97
C HIS A 107 -0.07 -3.80 -11.55
N LEU A 108 0.58 -2.64 -11.41
CA LEU A 108 0.83 -2.07 -10.08
C LEU A 108 -0.48 -1.58 -9.46
N ALA A 109 -0.83 -2.17 -8.33
CA ALA A 109 -2.01 -1.80 -7.56
C ALA A 109 -1.69 -0.83 -6.42
N TYR A 110 -2.73 -0.16 -5.89
CA TYR A 110 -2.58 0.65 -4.69
C TYR A 110 -2.50 -0.24 -3.45
N PRO A 111 -1.48 -0.07 -2.56
CA PRO A 111 -1.25 -0.98 -1.44
C PRO A 111 -2.34 -0.94 -0.37
N LYS A 112 -2.64 -2.09 0.23
CA LYS A 112 -3.69 -2.24 1.24
C LYS A 112 -3.35 -1.50 2.53
N ASP A 113 -2.17 -1.72 3.08
CA ASP A 113 -1.80 -1.18 4.40
C ASP A 113 -1.75 0.34 4.40
N ILE A 114 -1.15 0.97 3.36
CA ILE A 114 -1.09 2.43 3.28
C ILE A 114 -2.47 3.04 3.04
N PHE A 115 -3.33 2.38 2.26
CA PHE A 115 -4.73 2.81 2.07
C PHE A 115 -5.47 2.83 3.42
N THR A 116 -5.38 1.77 4.20
CA THR A 116 -6.00 1.68 5.53
C THR A 116 -5.51 2.78 6.47
N ILE A 117 -4.19 3.04 6.50
CA ILE A 117 -3.62 4.13 7.30
C ILE A 117 -4.15 5.49 6.83
N GLN A 118 -4.17 5.73 5.53
CA GLN A 118 -4.65 7.00 4.96
C GLN A 118 -6.13 7.24 5.28
N THR A 119 -6.97 6.25 5.10
CA THR A 119 -8.41 6.35 5.43
C THR A 119 -8.60 6.66 6.90
N GLN A 120 -7.85 5.99 7.78
CA GLN A 120 -7.94 6.19 9.21
C GLN A 120 -7.42 7.58 9.65
N VAL A 121 -6.38 8.08 9.02
CA VAL A 121 -5.91 9.47 9.21
C VAL A 121 -6.94 10.45 8.68
N TYR A 122 -7.47 10.23 7.47
CA TYR A 122 -8.44 11.11 6.84
C TYR A 122 -9.76 11.19 7.61
N SER A 123 -10.18 10.11 8.29
CA SER A 123 -11.38 10.09 9.13
C SER A 123 -11.40 11.16 10.21
N THR A 124 -10.24 11.65 10.63
CA THR A 124 -10.09 12.74 11.60
C THR A 124 -9.74 14.06 10.93
N TYR A 125 -8.82 14.05 9.96
CA TYR A 125 -8.23 15.27 9.37
C TYR A 125 -9.08 15.93 8.27
N HIS A 126 -10.29 15.43 7.98
CA HIS A 126 -11.23 16.10 7.09
C HIS A 126 -11.98 17.28 7.78
N MET A 127 -11.93 17.37 9.11
CA MET A 127 -12.64 18.40 9.89
C MET A 127 -11.90 19.74 9.81
N ASP A 128 -12.53 20.75 9.23
CA ASP A 128 -11.96 22.08 9.01
C ASP A 128 -12.08 23.00 10.23
N GLN A 129 -13.06 22.75 11.10
CA GLN A 129 -13.31 23.60 12.27
C GLN A 129 -12.49 23.12 13.47
N PRO A 130 -11.62 23.96 14.08
CA PRO A 130 -10.75 23.55 15.19
C PRO A 130 -11.48 22.96 16.40
N GLN A 131 -12.68 23.47 16.71
CA GLN A 131 -13.49 22.97 17.82
C GLN A 131 -14.01 21.57 17.55
N VAL A 132 -14.56 21.34 16.35
CA VAL A 132 -15.08 20.04 15.89
C VAL A 132 -13.95 19.04 15.82
N PHE A 133 -12.79 19.44 15.29
CA PHE A 133 -11.58 18.62 15.24
C PHE A 133 -11.10 18.21 16.64
N TYR A 134 -11.02 19.14 17.58
CA TYR A 134 -10.56 18.87 18.94
C TYR A 134 -11.50 17.91 19.68
N ASN A 135 -12.81 18.11 19.52
CA ASN A 135 -13.84 17.29 20.16
C ASN A 135 -14.13 15.97 19.41
N LYS A 136 -13.61 15.82 18.19
CA LYS A 136 -13.90 14.67 17.29
C LYS A 136 -15.40 14.45 17.04
N GLU A 137 -16.16 15.56 16.91
CA GLU A 137 -17.62 15.52 16.81
C GLU A 137 -18.14 14.95 15.49
N ASP A 138 -17.36 15.05 14.41
CA ASP A 138 -17.69 14.57 13.07
C ASP A 138 -16.62 13.59 12.56
N GLN A 139 -16.12 12.72 13.43
CA GLN A 139 -15.16 11.69 13.04
C GLN A 139 -15.84 10.62 12.20
N TRP A 140 -15.35 10.38 10.99
CA TRP A 140 -15.85 9.34 10.12
C TRP A 140 -15.42 7.95 10.61
N GLU A 141 -16.31 7.01 10.46
CA GLU A 141 -16.02 5.59 10.70
C GLU A 141 -16.01 4.86 9.37
N GLY A 142 -15.07 3.92 9.22
CA GLY A 142 -15.04 3.02 8.08
C GLY A 142 -16.31 2.17 8.02
N ALA A 143 -16.73 1.82 6.82
CA ALA A 143 -17.87 0.95 6.63
C ALA A 143 -17.71 -0.37 7.41
N SER A 144 -18.79 -0.88 7.94
CA SER A 144 -18.80 -2.14 8.69
C SER A 144 -19.76 -3.16 8.07
N VAL A 145 -19.35 -4.42 8.08
CA VAL A 145 -20.18 -5.54 7.61
C VAL A 145 -20.77 -6.26 8.81
N ALA A 146 -22.10 -6.38 8.81
CA ALA A 146 -22.80 -7.19 9.79
C ALA A 146 -22.87 -8.65 9.31
N GLU A 147 -22.12 -9.53 9.93
CA GLU A 147 -22.16 -10.98 9.67
C GLU A 147 -22.77 -11.72 10.86
N GLN A 148 -23.99 -12.23 10.64
CA GLN A 148 -24.77 -13.12 11.53
C GLN A 148 -24.88 -12.77 13.02
N LYS A 149 -23.91 -12.12 13.68
CA LYS A 149 -23.95 -11.65 15.09
C LYS A 149 -22.79 -10.72 15.46
N GLU A 150 -21.83 -10.51 14.57
CA GLU A 150 -20.68 -9.66 14.84
C GLU A 150 -20.58 -8.59 13.76
N THR A 151 -20.36 -7.35 14.19
CA THR A 151 -20.05 -6.24 13.30
C THR A 151 -18.52 -6.14 13.22
N ARG A 152 -17.96 -6.29 12.03
CA ARG A 152 -16.51 -6.12 11.81
C ARG A 152 -16.26 -5.02 10.79
N PRO A 153 -15.14 -4.28 10.90
CA PRO A 153 -14.76 -3.31 9.87
C PRO A 153 -14.65 -4.01 8.50
N MET A 154 -15.15 -3.34 7.46
CA MET A 154 -15.02 -3.82 6.11
C MET A 154 -13.56 -3.71 5.66
N GLU A 155 -13.02 -4.80 5.13
CA GLU A 155 -11.67 -4.75 4.56
C GLU A 155 -11.69 -4.08 3.19
N PRO A 156 -10.71 -3.19 2.89
CA PRO A 156 -10.58 -2.61 1.56
C PRO A 156 -10.45 -3.67 0.48
N TYR A 157 -11.22 -3.55 -0.58
CA TYR A 157 -11.22 -4.48 -1.71
C TYR A 157 -10.98 -3.73 -3.04
N HIS A 158 -10.55 -4.47 -4.04
CA HIS A 158 -10.41 -3.93 -5.39
C HIS A 158 -11.69 -4.17 -6.19
N ASN A 159 -12.09 -3.15 -6.96
CA ASN A 159 -13.20 -3.23 -7.89
C ASN A 159 -12.84 -2.55 -9.20
N ILE A 160 -13.46 -3.02 -10.29
CA ILE A 160 -13.37 -2.36 -11.59
C ILE A 160 -14.68 -1.61 -11.77
N MET A 161 -14.61 -0.30 -11.75
CA MET A 161 -15.79 0.53 -11.93
C MET A 161 -15.47 1.82 -12.69
N LYS A 162 -16.51 2.39 -13.30
CA LYS A 162 -16.43 3.68 -13.95
C LYS A 162 -16.84 4.76 -12.98
N LEU A 163 -15.91 5.63 -12.60
CA LEU A 163 -16.22 6.76 -11.73
C LEU A 163 -17.06 7.82 -12.46
N PRO A 164 -17.89 8.59 -11.73
CA PRO A 164 -18.65 9.68 -12.31
C PRO A 164 -17.73 10.71 -12.98
N GLY A 165 -17.96 10.97 -14.28
CA GLY A 165 -17.14 11.88 -15.08
C GLY A 165 -16.00 11.24 -15.86
N GLU A 166 -15.62 10.00 -15.56
CA GLU A 166 -14.59 9.28 -16.30
C GLU A 166 -15.16 8.62 -17.58
N GLN A 167 -14.29 8.43 -18.57
CA GLN A 167 -14.67 7.78 -19.83
C GLN A 167 -14.40 6.28 -19.85
N GLN A 168 -13.47 5.80 -19.03
CA GLN A 168 -13.03 4.41 -18.95
C GLN A 168 -13.27 3.83 -17.56
N GLU A 169 -13.32 2.51 -17.50
CA GLU A 169 -13.34 1.76 -16.25
C GLU A 169 -11.95 1.76 -15.65
N GLU A 170 -11.88 1.93 -14.32
CA GLU A 170 -10.63 1.95 -13.58
C GLU A 170 -10.61 0.84 -12.51
N TYR A 171 -9.43 0.34 -12.23
CA TYR A 171 -9.19 -0.60 -11.15
C TYR A 171 -8.93 0.19 -9.87
N ILE A 172 -9.94 0.28 -9.03
CA ILE A 172 -9.90 1.08 -7.80
C ILE A 172 -9.92 0.21 -6.56
N ARG A 173 -9.39 0.74 -5.47
CA ARG A 173 -9.56 0.17 -4.12
C ARG A 173 -10.58 0.98 -3.35
N SER A 174 -11.56 0.30 -2.76
CA SER A 174 -12.64 0.90 -1.99
C SER A 174 -12.89 0.11 -0.71
N GLU A 175 -13.44 0.78 0.29
CA GLU A 175 -13.96 0.17 1.52
C GLU A 175 -15.47 0.45 1.72
N GLU A 176 -16.14 1.02 0.71
CA GLU A 176 -17.58 1.24 0.74
C GLU A 176 -18.35 0.16 -0.02
N HIS A 177 -19.50 -0.23 0.49
CA HIS A 177 -20.42 -1.14 -0.20
C HIS A 177 -21.24 -0.36 -1.22
N THR A 178 -21.37 -0.86 -2.45
CA THR A 178 -22.15 -0.24 -3.54
C THR A 178 -23.65 -0.14 -3.28
N SER A 179 -24.16 -0.61 -2.15
CA SER A 179 -25.58 -0.62 -1.81
C SER A 179 -26.14 0.73 -1.31
N GLU A 180 -25.28 1.74 -1.05
CA GLU A 180 -25.74 3.06 -0.57
C GLU A 180 -25.78 4.14 -1.68
N LEU A 181 -25.58 3.74 -2.94
CA LEU A 181 -25.73 4.63 -4.11
C LEU A 181 -27.12 4.46 -4.78
N GLN A 182 -28.21 4.37 -3.97
CA GLN A 182 -29.59 4.46 -4.48
C GLN A 182 -30.25 5.76 -4.06
#